data_af8a76d6e74f5b606ed205db61e041fe
#
_entry.id   af8a76d6e74f5b606ed205db61e041fe
#
_cell.length_a   1.000
_cell.length_b   1.000
_cell.length_c   1.000
_cell.angle_alpha   90.00
_cell.angle_beta   90.00
_cell.angle_gamma   90.00
#
_symmetry.space_group_name_H-M   'P 1'
#
loop_
_entity.id
_entity.type
_entity.pdbx_description
1 polymer ?
#
loop_
_entity_poly.entity_id
_entity_poly.type
_entity_poly.pdbx_seq_one_letter_code
_entity_poly.pdbx_strand_id
1 'polypeptide(L)'
;MTSAKPKSRPRPTKTDSQTELRSLTHPEVRAIVLGIMLAMFLGALDQTIVATALPTIGRHFGNLEDLSWVVTAYLLTGTAVTPLYGKLADIHGRRIVMLTAIVIFVTGSVACALAPTMSALVLSRAFQGPGGGG
;
A
#
# COMPACT_ATOMS: atom_id res chain seq x y z
N MET A 1 61.38 -0.23 25.72
CA MET A 1 59.93 -0.25 25.98
C MET A 1 59.26 0.69 24.98
N THR A 2 58.78 0.12 23.87
CA THR A 2 58.15 0.89 22.80
C THR A 2 56.63 0.83 23.01
N SER A 3 56.05 1.92 23.49
CA SER A 3 54.62 2.05 23.70
C SER A 3 53.92 2.20 22.34
N ALA A 4 53.28 1.13 21.90
CA ALA A 4 52.44 1.16 20.71
C ALA A 4 51.15 1.90 21.02
N LYS A 5 50.98 3.10 20.45
CA LYS A 5 49.77 3.94 20.51
C LYS A 5 48.63 3.21 19.81
N PRO A 6 47.46 2.99 20.44
CA PRO A 6 46.36 2.33 19.79
C PRO A 6 45.85 3.21 18.63
N LYS A 7 45.82 2.62 17.44
CA LYS A 7 45.34 3.22 16.20
C LYS A 7 43.81 3.43 16.34
N SER A 8 43.40 4.65 16.61
CA SER A 8 41.99 5.01 16.69
C SER A 8 41.32 4.75 15.33
N ARG A 9 40.33 3.86 15.30
CA ARG A 9 39.48 3.66 14.12
C ARG A 9 38.75 4.97 13.84
N PRO A 10 38.82 5.47 12.62
CA PRO A 10 38.04 6.66 12.26
C PRO A 10 36.55 6.37 12.45
N ARG A 11 35.86 7.25 13.15
CA ARG A 11 34.38 7.21 13.25
C ARG A 11 33.80 7.42 11.85
N PRO A 12 32.83 6.61 11.43
CA PRO A 12 32.13 6.88 10.18
C PRO A 12 31.49 8.26 10.26
N THR A 13 31.87 9.13 9.36
CA THR A 13 31.31 10.46 9.25
C THR A 13 29.92 10.38 8.64
N LYS A 14 29.01 11.29 9.01
CA LYS A 14 27.67 11.38 8.43
C LYS A 14 27.66 11.46 6.90
N THR A 15 28.78 11.82 6.32
CA THR A 15 29.01 11.89 4.87
C THR A 15 29.02 10.50 4.24
N ASP A 16 29.56 9.48 4.94
CA ASP A 16 29.62 8.10 4.43
C ASP A 16 28.21 7.50 4.31
N SER A 17 27.34 7.77 5.28
CA SER A 17 25.95 7.31 5.26
C SER A 17 25.12 7.97 4.15
N GLN A 18 25.46 9.18 3.76
CA GLN A 18 24.77 9.88 2.66
C GLN A 18 25.28 9.44 1.29
N THR A 19 26.53 8.96 1.21
CA THR A 19 27.11 8.45 -0.02
C THR A 19 26.52 7.08 -0.38
N GLU A 20 26.20 6.25 0.61
CA GLU A 20 25.54 4.96 0.37
C GLU A 20 24.10 5.12 -0.17
N LEU A 21 23.39 6.18 0.25
CA LEU A 21 22.06 6.49 -0.26
C LEU A 21 22.07 7.00 -1.71
N ARG A 22 23.25 7.40 -2.20
CA ARG A 22 23.44 7.94 -3.57
C ARG A 22 23.77 6.89 -4.62
N SER A 23 23.96 5.64 -4.22
CA SER A 23 24.34 4.55 -5.14
C SER A 23 23.13 3.90 -5.86
N LEU A 24 21.92 4.46 -5.68
CA LEU A 24 20.79 4.05 -6.49
C LEU A 24 21.02 4.52 -7.92
N THR A 25 21.27 3.58 -8.80
CA THR A 25 21.47 3.83 -10.23
C THR A 25 20.23 4.52 -10.82
N HIS A 26 20.42 5.51 -11.66
CA HIS A 26 19.32 6.24 -12.31
C HIS A 26 18.17 5.38 -12.85
N PRO A 27 18.42 4.20 -13.45
CA PRO A 27 17.33 3.31 -13.89
C PRO A 27 16.52 2.70 -12.75
N GLU A 28 17.13 2.42 -11.57
CA GLU A 28 16.41 1.90 -10.41
C GLU A 28 15.45 2.94 -9.82
N VAL A 29 15.91 4.19 -9.70
CA VAL A 29 15.06 5.30 -9.24
C VAL A 29 13.88 5.52 -10.18
N ARG A 30 14.10 5.47 -11.48
CA ARG A 30 13.05 5.57 -12.51
C ARG A 30 12.02 4.44 -12.38
N ALA A 31 12.48 3.22 -12.21
CA ALA A 31 11.60 2.07 -12.03
C ALA A 31 10.72 2.19 -10.77
N ILE A 32 11.29 2.66 -9.66
CA ILE A 32 10.58 2.89 -8.40
C ILE A 32 9.53 4.00 -8.58
N VAL A 33 9.90 5.13 -9.17
CA VAL A 33 9.01 6.27 -9.40
C VAL A 33 7.86 5.87 -10.33
N LEU A 34 8.15 5.18 -11.43
CA LEU A 34 7.13 4.67 -12.34
C LEU A 34 6.18 3.68 -11.66
N GLY A 35 6.72 2.80 -10.81
CA GLY A 35 5.92 1.86 -10.01
C GLY A 35 4.95 2.57 -9.06
N ILE A 36 5.43 3.60 -8.36
CA ILE A 36 4.60 4.42 -7.47
C ILE A 36 3.53 5.18 -8.24
N MET A 37 3.89 5.79 -9.36
CA MET A 37 2.93 6.51 -10.21
C MET A 37 1.86 5.59 -10.76
N LEU A 38 2.23 4.39 -11.20
CA LEU A 38 1.30 3.38 -11.69
C LEU A 38 0.36 2.90 -10.58
N ALA A 39 0.88 2.67 -9.38
CA ALA A 39 0.08 2.28 -8.22
C ALA A 39 -0.92 3.37 -7.83
N MET A 40 -0.51 4.63 -7.81
CA MET A 40 -1.40 5.77 -7.55
C MET A 40 -2.47 5.91 -8.63
N PHE A 41 -2.08 5.75 -9.88
CA PHE A 41 -3.01 5.79 -11.02
C PHE A 41 -4.05 4.67 -10.93
N LEU A 42 -3.62 3.45 -10.60
CA LEU A 42 -4.50 2.30 -10.41
C LEU A 42 -5.48 2.53 -9.25
N GLY A 43 -5.00 3.06 -8.13
CA GLY A 43 -5.84 3.42 -6.98
C GLY A 43 -6.87 4.50 -7.33
N ALA A 44 -6.46 5.53 -8.08
CA ALA A 44 -7.35 6.57 -8.54
C ALA A 44 -8.42 6.05 -9.50
N LEU A 45 -8.06 5.15 -10.42
CA LEU A 45 -9.01 4.48 -11.30
C LEU A 45 -10.00 3.64 -10.51
N ASP A 46 -9.55 2.86 -9.55
CA ASP A 46 -10.40 2.05 -8.68
C ASP A 46 -11.43 2.93 -7.95
N GLN A 47 -11.00 4.02 -7.34
CA GLN A 47 -11.89 4.97 -6.66
C GLN A 47 -12.90 5.61 -7.63
N THR A 48 -12.47 5.99 -8.82
CA THR A 48 -13.34 6.60 -9.82
C THR A 48 -14.38 5.60 -10.33
N ILE A 49 -13.98 4.38 -10.64
CA ILE A 49 -14.88 3.30 -11.10
C ILE A 49 -15.91 3.00 -10.03
N VAL A 50 -15.49 2.87 -8.78
CA VAL A 50 -16.40 2.62 -7.66
C VAL A 50 -17.38 3.77 -7.49
N ALA A 51 -16.92 5.01 -7.50
CA ALA A 51 -17.77 6.19 -7.35
C ALA A 51 -18.84 6.28 -8.45
N THR A 52 -18.51 5.93 -9.69
CA THR A 52 -19.46 5.93 -10.81
C THR A 52 -20.39 4.71 -10.82
N ALA A 53 -19.91 3.57 -10.33
CA ALA A 53 -20.68 2.34 -10.28
C ALA A 53 -21.63 2.26 -9.08
N LEU A 54 -21.34 2.94 -7.97
CA LEU A 54 -22.14 2.89 -6.75
C LEU A 54 -23.62 3.20 -6.94
N PRO A 55 -24.05 4.25 -7.66
CA PRO A 55 -25.47 4.51 -7.89
C PRO A 55 -26.17 3.37 -8.64
N THR A 56 -25.50 2.78 -9.62
CA THR A 56 -26.03 1.65 -10.39
C THR A 56 -26.14 0.39 -9.54
N ILE A 57 -25.12 0.12 -8.73
CA ILE A 57 -25.10 -1.00 -7.78
C ILE A 57 -26.23 -0.84 -6.75
N GLY A 58 -26.41 0.36 -6.19
CA GLY A 58 -27.47 0.64 -5.24
C GLY A 58 -28.87 0.41 -5.80
N ARG A 59 -29.09 0.78 -7.05
CA ARG A 59 -30.36 0.51 -7.73
C ARG A 59 -30.60 -0.96 -8.00
N HIS A 60 -29.55 -1.68 -8.34
CA HIS A 60 -29.63 -3.11 -8.63
C HIS A 60 -29.94 -3.94 -7.38
N PHE A 61 -29.31 -3.63 -6.26
CA PHE A 61 -29.52 -4.33 -4.99
C PHE A 61 -30.65 -3.75 -4.13
N GLY A 62 -31.18 -2.59 -4.47
CA GLY A 62 -32.31 -1.96 -3.78
C GLY A 62 -32.00 -1.35 -2.40
N ASN A 63 -30.72 -1.34 -1.99
CA ASN A 63 -30.27 -0.83 -0.70
C ASN A 63 -29.35 0.38 -0.87
N LEU A 64 -29.92 1.56 -0.87
CA LEU A 64 -29.16 2.80 -0.98
C LEU A 64 -28.35 3.13 0.29
N GLU A 65 -28.81 2.67 1.45
CA GLU A 65 -28.15 2.89 2.73
C GLU A 65 -26.80 2.14 2.81
N ASP A 66 -26.72 0.96 2.23
CA ASP A 66 -25.51 0.14 2.24
C ASP A 66 -24.40 0.68 1.32
N LEU A 67 -24.71 1.62 0.43
CA LEU A 67 -23.71 2.27 -0.43
C LEU A 67 -22.65 3.02 0.39
N SER A 68 -23.07 3.70 1.44
CA SER A 68 -22.16 4.41 2.35
C SER A 68 -21.21 3.44 3.05
N TRP A 69 -21.68 2.25 3.39
CA TRP A 69 -20.87 1.20 4.01
C TRP A 69 -19.76 0.67 3.11
N VAL A 70 -19.98 0.60 1.81
CA VAL A 70 -18.95 0.17 0.84
C VAL A 70 -17.72 1.05 0.93
N VAL A 71 -17.92 2.36 0.89
CA VAL A 71 -16.84 3.34 0.99
C VAL A 71 -16.25 3.39 2.40
N THR A 72 -17.12 3.41 3.41
CA THR A 72 -16.69 3.46 4.82
C THR A 72 -15.88 2.23 5.21
N ALA A 73 -16.29 1.04 4.81
CA ALA A 73 -15.55 -0.20 5.09
C ALA A 73 -14.14 -0.16 4.47
N TYR A 74 -14.03 0.31 3.24
CA TYR A 74 -12.74 0.47 2.57
C TYR A 74 -11.83 1.47 3.30
N LEU A 75 -12.33 2.66 3.59
CA LEU A 75 -11.56 3.71 4.27
C LEU A 75 -11.19 3.31 5.70
N LEU A 76 -12.12 2.73 6.45
CA LEU A 76 -11.90 2.30 7.82
C LEU A 76 -10.82 1.22 7.89
N THR A 77 -10.92 0.20 7.05
CA THR A 77 -9.96 -0.90 7.03
C THR A 77 -8.59 -0.43 6.56
N GLY A 78 -8.53 0.40 5.52
CA GLY A 78 -7.28 0.99 5.03
C GLY A 78 -6.60 1.83 6.10
N THR A 79 -7.33 2.70 6.79
CA THR A 79 -6.81 3.55 7.86
C THR A 79 -6.36 2.73 9.08
N ALA A 80 -7.13 1.70 9.48
CA ALA A 80 -6.79 0.85 10.62
C ALA A 80 -5.52 0.03 10.38
N VAL A 81 -5.27 -0.39 9.15
CA VAL A 81 -4.12 -1.25 8.80
C VAL A 81 -2.86 -0.44 8.48
N THR A 82 -2.97 0.86 8.19
CA THR A 82 -1.82 1.72 7.87
C THR A 82 -0.71 1.67 8.92
N PRO A 83 -0.97 1.83 10.26
CA PRO A 83 0.07 1.69 11.28
C PRO A 83 0.67 0.29 11.34
N LEU A 84 -0.15 -0.73 11.08
CA LEU A 84 0.29 -2.13 11.07
C LEU A 84 1.27 -2.38 9.92
N TYR A 85 1.02 -1.82 8.75
CA TYR A 85 1.93 -1.90 7.61
C TYR A 85 3.27 -1.22 7.89
N GLY A 86 3.26 -0.08 8.56
CA GLY A 86 4.49 0.59 8.97
C GLY A 86 5.37 -0.32 9.84
N LYS A 87 4.77 -0.96 10.83
CA LYS A 87 5.47 -1.89 11.72
C LYS A 87 5.93 -3.16 10.99
N LEU A 88 5.11 -3.74 10.14
CA LEU A 88 5.46 -4.91 9.34
C LEU A 88 6.58 -4.61 8.35
N ALA A 89 6.60 -3.43 7.76
CA ALA A 89 7.66 -2.99 6.86
C ALA A 89 9.02 -2.91 7.58
N ASP A 90 9.02 -2.50 8.85
CA ASP A 90 10.23 -2.46 9.67
C ASP A 90 10.76 -3.87 10.04
N ILE A 91 9.86 -4.84 10.20
CA ILE A 91 10.21 -6.21 10.61
C ILE A 91 10.56 -7.10 9.40
N HIS A 92 9.75 -7.10 8.36
CA HIS A 92 9.84 -8.00 7.20
C HIS A 92 10.48 -7.36 5.97
N GLY A 93 10.69 -6.04 5.97
CA GLY A 93 11.16 -5.29 4.83
C GLY A 93 10.02 -4.72 3.97
N ARG A 94 10.25 -3.54 3.42
CA ARG A 94 9.28 -2.80 2.62
C ARG A 94 8.80 -3.55 1.38
N ARG A 95 9.71 -4.30 0.74
CA ARG A 95 9.41 -5.03 -0.49
C ARG A 95 8.35 -6.12 -0.28
N ILE A 96 8.48 -6.90 0.78
CA ILE A 96 7.54 -8.00 1.10
C ILE A 96 6.17 -7.43 1.43
N VAL A 97 6.11 -6.39 2.24
CA VAL A 97 4.86 -5.73 2.63
C VAL A 97 4.17 -5.12 1.42
N MET A 98 4.92 -4.48 0.52
CA MET A 98 4.39 -3.89 -0.71
C MET A 98 3.80 -4.95 -1.66
N LEU A 99 4.51 -6.06 -1.84
CA LEU A 99 4.01 -7.18 -2.65
C LEU A 99 2.75 -7.80 -2.04
N THR A 100 2.71 -7.96 -0.72
CA THR A 100 1.53 -8.46 0.01
C THR A 100 0.35 -7.52 -0.16
N ALA A 101 0.56 -6.22 -0.04
CA ALA A 101 -0.47 -5.20 -0.25
C ALA A 101 -1.07 -5.27 -1.67
N ILE A 102 -0.23 -5.39 -2.68
CA ILE A 102 -0.67 -5.53 -4.08
C ILE A 102 -1.47 -6.81 -4.29
N VAL A 103 -1.04 -7.93 -3.74
CA VAL A 103 -1.76 -9.21 -3.84
C VAL A 103 -3.13 -9.11 -3.18
N ILE A 104 -3.22 -8.54 -1.98
CA ILE A 104 -4.48 -8.31 -1.27
C ILE A 104 -5.39 -7.39 -2.08
N PHE A 105 -4.87 -6.30 -2.63
CA PHE A 105 -5.63 -5.36 -3.44
C PHE A 105 -6.22 -6.02 -4.70
N VAL A 106 -5.40 -6.75 -5.45
CA VAL A 106 -5.84 -7.45 -6.67
C VAL A 106 -6.87 -8.53 -6.35
N THR A 107 -6.63 -9.31 -5.32
CA THR A 107 -7.58 -10.36 -4.86
C THR A 107 -8.90 -9.74 -4.43
N GLY A 108 -8.86 -8.65 -3.66
CA GLY A 108 -10.04 -7.89 -3.26
C GLY A 108 -10.81 -7.33 -4.45
N SER A 109 -10.12 -6.80 -5.46
CA SER A 109 -10.73 -6.29 -6.69
C SER A 109 -11.47 -7.38 -7.46
N VAL A 110 -10.86 -8.55 -7.62
CA VAL A 110 -11.51 -9.72 -8.26
C VAL A 110 -12.73 -10.15 -7.47
N ALA A 111 -12.63 -10.21 -6.13
CA ALA A 111 -13.75 -10.54 -5.27
C ALA A 111 -14.91 -9.51 -5.39
N CYS A 112 -14.60 -8.22 -5.50
CA CYS A 112 -15.61 -7.18 -5.77
C CYS A 112 -16.32 -7.38 -7.10
N ALA A 113 -15.59 -7.75 -8.14
CA ALA A 113 -16.15 -7.99 -9.47
C ALA A 113 -17.08 -9.20 -9.51
N LEU A 114 -16.83 -10.19 -8.66
CA LEU A 114 -17.61 -11.43 -8.57
C LEU A 114 -18.68 -11.39 -7.46
N ALA A 115 -18.82 -10.28 -6.73
CA ALA A 115 -19.75 -10.16 -5.60
C ALA A 115 -21.20 -10.32 -6.06
N PRO A 116 -21.92 -11.36 -5.60
CA PRO A 116 -23.32 -11.59 -6.01
C PRO A 116 -24.31 -10.78 -5.20
N THR A 117 -23.92 -10.25 -4.04
CA THR A 117 -24.77 -9.50 -3.10
C THR A 117 -24.07 -8.24 -2.61
N MET A 118 -24.86 -7.30 -2.06
CA MET A 118 -24.33 -6.07 -1.47
C MET A 118 -23.42 -6.38 -0.27
N SER A 119 -23.78 -7.32 0.59
CA SER A 119 -22.95 -7.75 1.72
C SER A 119 -21.61 -8.32 1.27
N ALA A 120 -21.59 -9.12 0.22
CA ALA A 120 -20.36 -9.65 -0.38
C ALA A 120 -19.49 -8.52 -0.96
N LEU A 121 -20.09 -7.49 -1.55
CA LEU A 121 -19.40 -6.31 -2.05
C LEU A 121 -18.76 -5.52 -0.91
N VAL A 122 -19.48 -5.26 0.17
CA VAL A 122 -18.95 -4.57 1.37
C VAL A 122 -17.78 -5.33 1.98
N LEU A 123 -17.90 -6.64 2.13
CA LEU A 123 -16.81 -7.48 2.65
C LEU A 123 -15.59 -7.47 1.73
N SER A 124 -15.79 -7.55 0.43
CA SER A 124 -14.72 -7.47 -0.55
C SER A 124 -14.01 -6.12 -0.51
N ARG A 125 -14.74 -5.03 -0.34
CA ARG A 125 -14.19 -3.68 -0.17
C ARG A 125 -13.42 -3.55 1.14
N ALA A 126 -13.91 -4.12 2.22
CA ALA A 126 -13.21 -4.17 3.50
C ALA A 126 -11.90 -4.98 3.38
N PHE A 127 -11.91 -6.06 2.63
CA PHE A 127 -10.70 -6.85 2.36
C PHE A 127 -9.71 -6.12 1.44
N GLN A 128 -10.20 -5.34 0.49
CA GLN A 128 -9.38 -4.54 -0.43
C GLN A 128 -8.73 -3.33 0.25
N GLY A 129 -9.36 -2.78 1.29
CA GLY A 129 -8.86 -1.62 2.04
C GLY A 129 -7.41 -1.73 2.48
N PRO A 130 -6.99 -2.85 3.11
CA PRO A 130 -5.59 -3.06 3.49
C PRO A 130 -4.60 -2.98 2.32
N GLY A 131 -4.99 -3.45 1.15
CA GLY A 131 -4.15 -3.38 -0.05
C GLY A 131 -4.01 -1.96 -0.61
N GLY A 132 -5.07 -1.14 -0.52
CA GLY A 132 -5.08 0.23 -1.02
C GLY A 132 -4.58 1.27 -0.03
N GLY A 133 -4.60 0.97 1.28
CA GLY A 133 -4.19 1.88 2.35
C GLY A 133 -2.70 1.86 2.69
N GLY A 134 -1.96 0.94 2.11
CA GLY A 134 -0.50 0.84 2.27
C GLY A 134 0.21 1.52 1.14
#